data_4fd140d3a9d568c5ea22702f36a85a60
#
_entry.id   4fd140d3a9d568c5ea22702f36a85a60
#
_cell.length_a   1.000
_cell.length_b   1.000
_cell.length_c   1.000
_cell.angle_alpha   90.00
_cell.angle_beta   90.00
_cell.angle_gamma   90.00
#
_symmetry.space_group_name_H-M   'P 1'
#
loop_
_entity.id
_entity.type
_entity.pdbx_description
1 polymer ?
#
loop_
_entity_poly.entity_id
_entity_poly.type
_entity_poly.pdbx_seq_one_letter_code
_entity_poly.pdbx_strand_id
1 'polypeptide(L)'
;GEQYGDPTSNLTQDQKAIFENIKDQKVLKLQDAYLFVKRDEVTRAHGINLATLISDFEPLSSIQTIIITHNNLGPEGIKIIAKSNSLPKVDYLHLGSNNLGDEGIETLASCDLFSEVKTLNLEQNGITERGAKALASSPTLTQLTSLNLVDNRIGDEGALAIANSDTLSNLIYLHLGGNRIKSEKAKLALRESKKLTHLKTLKVF
;
A
#
# COMPACT_ATOMS: atom_id res chain seq x y z
N GLY A 1 -8.51 17.58 -41.50
CA GLY A 1 -8.41 16.63 -40.42
C GLY A 1 -7.25 17.00 -39.54
N GLU A 2 -7.50 17.50 -38.35
CA GLU A 2 -6.45 17.70 -37.35
C GLU A 2 -5.90 16.30 -37.01
N GLN A 3 -4.65 16.06 -37.41
CA GLN A 3 -3.93 14.91 -36.88
C GLN A 3 -3.68 15.18 -35.39
N TYR A 4 -4.46 14.57 -34.55
CA TYR A 4 -4.11 14.43 -33.15
C TYR A 4 -2.81 13.61 -33.12
N GLY A 5 -1.72 14.26 -32.75
CA GLY A 5 -0.43 13.60 -32.61
C GLY A 5 -0.55 12.45 -31.61
N ASP A 6 0.25 11.41 -31.81
CA ASP A 6 0.35 10.27 -30.90
C ASP A 6 0.54 10.80 -29.45
N PRO A 7 -0.41 10.54 -28.52
CA PRO A 7 -0.31 11.03 -27.16
C PRO A 7 0.93 10.53 -26.41
N THR A 8 1.62 9.51 -26.94
CA THR A 8 2.85 8.96 -26.38
C THR A 8 4.13 9.51 -26.97
N SER A 9 4.05 10.40 -27.99
CA SER A 9 5.20 10.85 -28.77
C SER A 9 6.32 11.53 -27.95
N ASN A 10 5.96 12.17 -26.82
CA ASN A 10 6.89 12.89 -25.94
C ASN A 10 7.25 12.13 -24.67
N LEU A 11 6.80 10.89 -24.52
CA LEU A 11 7.06 10.08 -23.33
C LEU A 11 8.44 9.40 -23.42
N THR A 12 9.10 9.26 -22.27
CA THR A 12 10.26 8.38 -22.15
C THR A 12 9.85 6.92 -22.38
N GLN A 13 10.82 6.03 -22.61
CA GLN A 13 10.53 4.60 -22.79
C GLN A 13 9.83 4.01 -21.57
N ASP A 14 10.24 4.39 -20.35
CA ASP A 14 9.63 3.92 -19.10
C ASP A 14 8.20 4.45 -18.95
N GLN A 15 7.96 5.70 -19.28
CA GLN A 15 6.62 6.28 -19.27
C GLN A 15 5.71 5.61 -20.29
N LYS A 16 6.22 5.27 -21.49
CA LYS A 16 5.45 4.50 -22.48
C LYS A 16 5.05 3.12 -21.96
N ALA A 17 5.98 2.44 -21.28
CA ALA A 17 5.70 1.13 -20.68
C ALA A 17 4.61 1.21 -19.62
N ILE A 18 4.64 2.23 -18.76
CA ILE A 18 3.59 2.48 -17.78
C ILE A 18 2.25 2.81 -18.46
N PHE A 19 2.27 3.69 -19.46
CA PHE A 19 1.07 4.07 -20.20
C PHE A 19 0.38 2.86 -20.82
N GLU A 20 1.15 1.98 -21.47
CA GLU A 20 0.62 0.74 -22.05
C GLU A 20 0.05 -0.21 -20.97
N ASN A 21 0.63 -0.20 -19.79
CA ASN A 21 0.15 -1.03 -18.67
C ASN A 21 -1.23 -0.61 -18.17
N ILE A 22 -1.54 0.69 -18.19
CA ILE A 22 -2.78 1.24 -17.62
C ILE A 22 -3.89 1.45 -18.63
N LYS A 23 -3.56 1.53 -19.95
CA LYS A 23 -4.58 1.85 -20.95
C LYS A 23 -5.71 0.82 -20.89
N ASP A 24 -6.93 1.31 -20.90
CA ASP A 24 -8.17 0.51 -20.87
C ASP A 24 -8.53 -0.17 -19.54
N GLN A 25 -7.70 -0.07 -18.47
CA GLN A 25 -7.93 -0.85 -17.24
C GLN A 25 -8.16 -0.03 -15.97
N LYS A 26 -7.81 1.26 -15.95
CA LYS A 26 -7.81 2.09 -14.72
C LYS A 26 -6.97 1.48 -13.58
N VAL A 27 -6.02 0.65 -13.90
CA VAL A 27 -5.17 -0.10 -12.98
C VAL A 27 -3.72 0.16 -13.34
N LEU A 28 -2.95 0.65 -12.38
CA LEU A 28 -1.49 0.63 -12.45
C LEU A 28 -1.00 -0.64 -11.79
N LYS A 29 -0.35 -1.53 -12.56
CA LYS A 29 0.17 -2.80 -12.08
C LYS A 29 1.63 -2.97 -12.48
N LEU A 30 2.52 -2.80 -11.51
CA LEU A 30 3.96 -2.89 -11.66
C LEU A 30 4.48 -3.93 -10.65
N GLN A 31 4.64 -5.17 -11.11
CA GLN A 31 5.02 -6.29 -10.27
C GLN A 31 6.42 -6.78 -10.57
N ASP A 32 7.10 -7.29 -9.53
CA ASP A 32 8.37 -8.00 -9.64
C ASP A 32 9.46 -7.23 -10.37
N ALA A 33 9.76 -6.02 -9.88
CA ALA A 33 10.79 -5.16 -10.46
C ALA A 33 10.54 -4.80 -11.92
N TYR A 34 9.37 -4.33 -12.19
CA TYR A 34 8.99 -3.81 -13.51
C TYR A 34 10.03 -2.78 -14.04
N LEU A 35 9.92 -2.35 -15.28
CA LEU A 35 10.82 -1.42 -15.95
C LEU A 35 12.21 -2.01 -16.26
N PHE A 36 12.25 -3.28 -16.67
CA PHE A 36 13.44 -3.95 -17.21
C PHE A 36 14.57 -4.21 -16.21
N VAL A 37 14.30 -4.08 -14.91
CA VAL A 37 15.23 -4.44 -13.85
C VAL A 37 14.95 -5.86 -13.39
N LYS A 38 15.97 -6.70 -13.31
CA LYS A 38 15.83 -8.03 -12.76
C LYS A 38 15.58 -7.95 -11.25
N ARG A 39 14.81 -8.91 -10.73
CA ARG A 39 14.39 -8.91 -9.32
C ARG A 39 15.56 -8.84 -8.34
N ASP A 40 16.64 -9.53 -8.62
CA ASP A 40 17.87 -9.54 -7.81
C ASP A 40 18.72 -8.28 -7.95
N GLU A 41 18.44 -7.46 -8.95
CA GLU A 41 19.11 -6.18 -9.20
C GLU A 41 18.30 -4.98 -8.71
N VAL A 42 17.16 -5.20 -8.03
CA VAL A 42 16.30 -4.11 -7.56
C VAL A 42 16.96 -3.38 -6.40
N THR A 43 17.53 -2.24 -6.70
CA THR A 43 18.18 -1.38 -5.74
C THR A 43 17.22 -0.35 -5.15
N ARG A 44 17.66 0.32 -4.08
CA ARG A 44 16.94 1.46 -3.51
C ARG A 44 16.77 2.60 -4.55
N ALA A 45 17.77 2.82 -5.40
CA ALA A 45 17.70 3.80 -6.47
C ALA A 45 16.57 3.48 -7.45
N HIS A 46 16.36 2.20 -7.79
CA HIS A 46 15.23 1.78 -8.61
C HIS A 46 13.90 2.20 -8.00
N GLY A 47 13.70 1.92 -6.72
CA GLY A 47 12.45 2.26 -6.02
C GLY A 47 12.18 3.76 -5.99
N ILE A 48 13.20 4.58 -5.72
CA ILE A 48 13.10 6.05 -5.74
C ILE A 48 12.79 6.55 -7.15
N ASN A 49 13.48 6.04 -8.16
CA ASN A 49 13.26 6.43 -9.55
C ASN A 49 11.85 6.08 -10.02
N LEU A 50 11.36 4.89 -9.68
CA LEU A 50 10.00 4.48 -9.99
C LEU A 50 8.98 5.38 -9.30
N ALA A 51 9.14 5.65 -8.01
CA ALA A 51 8.26 6.53 -7.27
C ALA A 51 8.21 7.94 -7.88
N THR A 52 9.36 8.49 -8.25
CA THR A 52 9.47 9.80 -8.91
C THR A 52 8.75 9.80 -10.24
N LEU A 53 8.93 8.75 -11.04
CA LEU A 53 8.31 8.62 -12.35
C LEU A 53 6.78 8.61 -12.25
N ILE A 54 6.20 7.82 -11.35
CA ILE A 54 4.75 7.68 -11.25
C ILE A 54 4.09 8.87 -10.55
N SER A 55 4.77 9.53 -9.61
CA SER A 55 4.17 10.61 -8.81
C SER A 55 3.77 11.83 -9.64
N ASP A 56 4.50 12.12 -10.73
CA ASP A 56 4.28 13.28 -11.59
C ASP A 56 3.73 12.89 -12.97
N PHE A 57 3.35 11.64 -13.16
CA PHE A 57 2.86 11.15 -14.45
C PHE A 57 1.36 11.35 -14.57
N GLU A 58 0.94 12.45 -15.17
CA GLU A 58 -0.46 12.87 -15.31
C GLU A 58 -1.38 11.81 -15.93
N PRO A 59 -0.99 10.98 -16.91
CA PRO A 59 -1.83 9.88 -17.42
C PRO A 59 -2.33 8.91 -16.35
N LEU A 60 -1.74 8.87 -15.15
CA LEU A 60 -2.23 8.07 -14.03
C LEU A 60 -3.41 8.70 -13.28
N SER A 61 -3.84 9.90 -13.64
CA SER A 61 -4.90 10.63 -12.92
C SER A 61 -6.28 9.96 -12.94
N SER A 62 -6.49 9.00 -13.83
CA SER A 62 -7.77 8.28 -13.96
C SER A 62 -7.76 6.87 -13.35
N ILE A 63 -6.65 6.41 -12.78
CA ILE A 63 -6.58 5.07 -12.20
C ILE A 63 -7.38 4.96 -10.90
N GLN A 64 -7.84 3.76 -10.59
CA GLN A 64 -8.59 3.45 -9.36
C GLN A 64 -7.85 2.43 -8.50
N THR A 65 -6.91 1.71 -9.08
CA THR A 65 -6.17 0.63 -8.45
C THR A 65 -4.67 0.81 -8.69
N ILE A 66 -3.89 0.69 -7.63
CA ILE A 66 -2.43 0.64 -7.68
C ILE A 66 -1.95 -0.70 -7.12
N ILE A 67 -1.20 -1.44 -7.92
CA ILE A 67 -0.50 -2.66 -7.53
C ILE A 67 0.96 -2.49 -7.90
N ILE A 68 1.80 -2.25 -6.90
CA ILE A 68 3.25 -2.14 -7.06
C ILE A 68 3.91 -3.07 -6.05
N THR A 69 4.44 -4.20 -6.52
CA THR A 69 5.04 -5.22 -5.68
C THR A 69 6.48 -5.51 -6.07
N HIS A 70 7.34 -5.81 -5.08
CA HIS A 70 8.76 -6.16 -5.30
C HIS A 70 9.55 -5.13 -6.12
N ASN A 71 9.34 -3.85 -5.84
CA ASN A 71 10.05 -2.75 -6.51
C ASN A 71 10.93 -1.91 -5.58
N ASN A 72 11.10 -2.35 -4.34
CA ASN A 72 11.96 -1.69 -3.36
C ASN A 72 11.70 -0.18 -3.24
N LEU A 73 10.42 0.21 -3.15
CA LEU A 73 10.04 1.61 -3.00
C LEU A 73 10.71 2.25 -1.77
N GLY A 74 10.75 1.53 -0.67
CA GLY A 74 11.29 2.02 0.59
C GLY A 74 10.49 3.16 1.19
N PRO A 75 10.88 3.63 2.38
CA PRO A 75 10.22 4.78 3.01
C PRO A 75 10.37 6.07 2.17
N GLU A 76 11.46 6.24 1.46
CA GLU A 76 11.65 7.39 0.57
C GLU A 76 10.71 7.35 -0.63
N GLY A 77 10.54 6.17 -1.23
CA GLY A 77 9.62 6.00 -2.36
C GLY A 77 8.19 6.34 -1.99
N ILE A 78 7.72 5.86 -0.84
CA ILE A 78 6.35 6.18 -0.41
C ILE A 78 6.19 7.66 -0.05
N LYS A 79 7.21 8.33 0.48
CA LYS A 79 7.20 9.78 0.70
C LYS A 79 7.03 10.57 -0.59
N ILE A 80 7.72 10.15 -1.64
CA ILE A 80 7.60 10.78 -2.97
C ILE A 80 6.19 10.61 -3.51
N ILE A 81 5.64 9.39 -3.46
CA ILE A 81 4.28 9.10 -3.92
C ILE A 81 3.25 9.90 -3.12
N ALA A 82 3.42 9.98 -1.80
CA ALA A 82 2.50 10.69 -0.91
C ALA A 82 2.39 12.19 -1.21
N LYS A 83 3.41 12.78 -1.82
CA LYS A 83 3.45 14.19 -2.23
C LYS A 83 2.94 14.44 -3.65
N SER A 84 2.49 13.40 -4.34
CA SER A 84 2.02 13.53 -5.71
C SER A 84 0.82 14.47 -5.82
N ASN A 85 0.85 15.35 -6.82
CA ASN A 85 -0.28 16.18 -7.22
C ASN A 85 -1.07 15.59 -8.40
N SER A 86 -0.55 14.55 -9.03
CA SER A 86 -1.12 13.94 -10.23
C SER A 86 -1.90 12.65 -9.94
N LEU A 87 -1.48 11.89 -8.92
CA LEU A 87 -2.15 10.64 -8.57
C LEU A 87 -3.53 10.90 -7.94
N PRO A 88 -4.56 10.16 -8.37
CA PRO A 88 -5.87 10.27 -7.78
C PRO A 88 -5.96 9.51 -6.45
N LYS A 89 -7.04 9.73 -5.71
CA LYS A 89 -7.40 8.91 -4.56
C LYS A 89 -7.90 7.56 -5.04
N VAL A 90 -7.09 6.52 -4.88
CA VAL A 90 -7.46 5.16 -5.27
C VAL A 90 -8.22 4.45 -4.15
N ASP A 91 -8.99 3.42 -4.50
CA ASP A 91 -9.72 2.59 -3.53
C ASP A 91 -9.06 1.24 -3.27
N TYR A 92 -8.16 0.80 -4.14
CA TYR A 92 -7.40 -0.44 -4.01
C TYR A 92 -5.89 -0.15 -4.10
N LEU A 93 -5.15 -0.51 -3.05
CA LEU A 93 -3.71 -0.27 -2.96
C LEU A 93 -2.99 -1.54 -2.49
N HIS A 94 -2.14 -2.08 -3.35
CA HIS A 94 -1.29 -3.22 -3.03
C HIS A 94 0.18 -2.81 -3.16
N LEU A 95 0.88 -2.75 -2.03
CA LEU A 95 2.30 -2.36 -1.95
C LEU A 95 3.16 -3.46 -1.31
N GLY A 96 2.80 -4.71 -1.54
CA GLY A 96 3.52 -5.86 -0.97
C GLY A 96 5.00 -5.88 -1.35
N SER A 97 5.85 -6.28 -0.42
CA SER A 97 7.29 -6.52 -0.65
C SER A 97 8.04 -5.32 -1.21
N ASN A 98 7.86 -4.16 -0.59
CA ASN A 98 8.52 -2.91 -1.01
C ASN A 98 9.47 -2.32 0.03
N ASN A 99 9.77 -3.03 1.10
CA ASN A 99 10.68 -2.55 2.14
C ASN A 99 10.28 -1.19 2.73
N LEU A 100 8.98 -1.00 2.97
CA LEU A 100 8.45 0.29 3.44
C LEU A 100 8.88 0.60 4.87
N GLY A 101 8.96 -0.42 5.73
CA GLY A 101 9.26 -0.25 7.15
C GLY A 101 8.22 0.57 7.90
N ASP A 102 8.45 0.78 9.18
CA ASP A 102 7.53 1.57 10.02
C ASP A 102 7.45 3.03 9.56
N GLU A 103 8.58 3.61 9.15
CA GLU A 103 8.63 4.98 8.66
C GLU A 103 7.76 5.17 7.41
N GLY A 104 7.83 4.23 6.46
CA GLY A 104 6.96 4.25 5.27
C GLY A 104 5.49 4.12 5.62
N ILE A 105 5.17 3.27 6.59
CA ILE A 105 3.78 3.08 7.05
C ILE A 105 3.27 4.33 7.78
N GLU A 106 4.08 4.99 8.58
CA GLU A 106 3.69 6.25 9.22
C GLU A 106 3.35 7.32 8.18
N THR A 107 4.14 7.41 7.11
CA THR A 107 3.84 8.32 5.99
C THR A 107 2.51 7.96 5.32
N LEU A 108 2.33 6.69 4.97
CA LEU A 108 1.11 6.20 4.32
C LEU A 108 -0.12 6.45 5.20
N ALA A 109 -0.01 6.17 6.49
CA ALA A 109 -1.11 6.28 7.45
C ALA A 109 -1.52 7.72 7.79
N SER A 110 -0.73 8.71 7.40
CA SER A 110 -1.02 10.13 7.62
C SER A 110 -1.28 10.91 6.33
N CYS A 111 -1.33 10.24 5.19
CA CYS A 111 -1.44 10.86 3.88
C CYS A 111 -2.89 10.89 3.39
N ASP A 112 -3.39 12.08 3.06
CA ASP A 112 -4.75 12.23 2.53
C ASP A 112 -4.96 11.56 1.17
N LEU A 113 -3.88 11.37 0.39
CA LEU A 113 -3.96 10.67 -0.90
C LEU A 113 -4.57 9.27 -0.77
N PHE A 114 -4.39 8.59 0.36
CA PHE A 114 -4.87 7.22 0.59
C PHE A 114 -6.16 7.16 1.41
N SER A 115 -6.81 8.30 1.65
CA SER A 115 -8.00 8.39 2.52
C SER A 115 -9.22 7.61 2.00
N GLU A 116 -9.29 7.31 0.72
CA GLU A 116 -10.39 6.57 0.11
C GLU A 116 -10.08 5.07 -0.12
N VAL A 117 -8.92 4.62 0.33
CA VAL A 117 -8.53 3.21 0.18
C VAL A 117 -9.46 2.31 1.01
N LYS A 118 -10.04 1.33 0.36
CA LYS A 118 -10.91 0.30 0.96
C LYS A 118 -10.17 -1.02 1.12
N THR A 119 -9.30 -1.36 0.19
CA THR A 119 -8.47 -2.57 0.23
C THR A 119 -7.01 -2.18 0.25
N LEU A 120 -6.31 -2.57 1.31
CA LEU A 120 -4.89 -2.28 1.51
C LEU A 120 -4.12 -3.57 1.75
N ASN A 121 -3.14 -3.85 0.90
CA ASN A 121 -2.21 -4.96 1.07
C ASN A 121 -0.80 -4.44 1.32
N LEU A 122 -0.25 -4.76 2.49
CA LEU A 122 1.07 -4.35 2.95
C LEU A 122 1.93 -5.55 3.37
N GLU A 123 1.70 -6.71 2.78
CA GLU A 123 2.48 -7.90 3.12
C GLU A 123 3.98 -7.70 2.91
N GLN A 124 4.80 -8.34 3.75
CA GLN A 124 6.26 -8.38 3.62
C GLN A 124 6.90 -6.98 3.51
N ASN A 125 6.60 -6.10 4.45
CA ASN A 125 7.16 -4.74 4.46
C ASN A 125 7.96 -4.39 5.71
N GLY A 126 8.28 -5.36 6.55
CA GLY A 126 9.07 -5.11 7.76
C GLY A 126 8.33 -4.27 8.80
N ILE A 127 7.01 -4.33 8.84
CA ILE A 127 6.18 -3.56 9.77
C ILE A 127 6.27 -4.18 11.16
N THR A 128 6.62 -3.38 12.15
CA THR A 128 6.62 -3.78 13.56
C THR A 128 5.41 -3.21 14.29
N GLU A 129 5.39 -3.33 15.63
CA GLU A 129 4.33 -2.73 16.44
C GLU A 129 4.17 -1.22 16.21
N ARG A 130 5.26 -0.51 15.91
CA ARG A 130 5.24 0.92 15.62
C ARG A 130 4.39 1.23 14.38
N GLY A 131 4.60 0.50 13.29
CA GLY A 131 3.80 0.64 12.07
C GLY A 131 2.34 0.21 12.28
N ALA A 132 2.12 -0.87 13.02
CA ALA A 132 0.78 -1.33 13.38
C ALA A 132 0.02 -0.28 14.17
N LYS A 133 0.67 0.39 15.12
CA LYS A 133 0.09 1.51 15.89
C LYS A 133 -0.25 2.69 14.98
N ALA A 134 0.62 3.00 14.02
CA ALA A 134 0.36 4.07 13.05
C ALA A 134 -0.89 3.77 12.20
N LEU A 135 -1.07 2.53 11.75
CA LEU A 135 -2.28 2.12 11.04
C LEU A 135 -3.51 2.21 11.93
N ALA A 136 -3.40 1.69 13.15
CA ALA A 136 -4.50 1.63 14.12
C ALA A 136 -5.00 3.01 14.57
N SER A 137 -4.13 4.02 14.54
CA SER A 137 -4.45 5.41 14.93
C SER A 137 -4.47 6.38 13.75
N SER A 138 -4.44 5.88 12.52
CA SER A 138 -4.42 6.71 11.32
C SER A 138 -5.62 7.65 11.26
N PRO A 139 -5.40 8.95 11.04
CA PRO A 139 -6.50 9.89 10.87
C PRO A 139 -7.14 9.82 9.47
N THR A 140 -6.54 9.10 8.53
CA THR A 140 -6.94 9.10 7.12
C THR A 140 -7.48 7.76 6.62
N LEU A 141 -6.99 6.62 7.14
CA LEU A 141 -7.37 5.29 6.65
C LEU A 141 -8.69 4.76 7.22
N THR A 142 -9.68 5.62 7.34
CA THR A 142 -10.95 5.30 8.00
C THR A 142 -11.93 4.47 7.16
N GLN A 143 -11.67 4.35 5.86
CA GLN A 143 -12.55 3.62 4.94
C GLN A 143 -12.12 2.17 4.67
N LEU A 144 -11.05 1.70 5.31
CA LEU A 144 -10.58 0.34 5.11
C LEU A 144 -11.61 -0.70 5.48
N THR A 145 -11.87 -1.62 4.55
CA THR A 145 -12.70 -2.81 4.75
C THR A 145 -11.89 -4.10 4.67
N SER A 146 -10.74 -4.07 4.01
CA SER A 146 -9.83 -5.21 3.87
C SER A 146 -8.39 -4.78 4.12
N LEU A 147 -7.71 -5.44 5.06
CA LEU A 147 -6.33 -5.16 5.42
C LEU A 147 -5.53 -6.47 5.47
N ASN A 148 -4.52 -6.57 4.63
CA ASN A 148 -3.58 -7.67 4.61
C ASN A 148 -2.21 -7.21 5.12
N LEU A 149 -1.78 -7.76 6.25
CA LEU A 149 -0.50 -7.48 6.89
C LEU A 149 0.37 -8.74 7.03
N VAL A 150 0.15 -9.73 6.17
CA VAL A 150 0.87 -11.01 6.20
C VAL A 150 2.39 -10.80 6.20
N ASP A 151 3.09 -11.64 6.96
CA ASP A 151 4.57 -11.69 6.97
C ASP A 151 5.25 -10.36 7.32
N ASN A 152 4.74 -9.72 8.34
CA ASN A 152 5.40 -8.59 9.00
C ASN A 152 5.88 -9.01 10.41
N ARG A 153 6.17 -8.06 11.28
CA ARG A 153 6.66 -8.29 12.65
C ARG A 153 5.84 -7.55 13.68
N ILE A 154 4.53 -7.59 13.52
CA ILE A 154 3.60 -6.77 14.32
C ILE A 154 3.61 -7.17 15.79
N GLY A 155 3.70 -8.48 16.08
CA GLY A 155 3.76 -8.99 17.44
C GLY A 155 2.49 -8.77 18.25
N ASP A 156 2.54 -9.14 19.53
CA ASP A 156 1.37 -9.08 20.42
C ASP A 156 0.90 -7.65 20.67
N GLU A 157 1.82 -6.72 20.90
CA GLU A 157 1.49 -5.32 21.16
C GLU A 157 0.88 -4.62 19.95
N GLY A 158 1.39 -4.92 18.76
CA GLY A 158 0.80 -4.43 17.52
C GLY A 158 -0.61 -4.96 17.28
N ALA A 159 -0.81 -6.24 17.57
CA ALA A 159 -2.14 -6.89 17.50
C ALA A 159 -3.14 -6.25 18.47
N LEU A 160 -2.71 -5.95 19.70
CA LEU A 160 -3.54 -5.25 20.68
C LEU A 160 -3.93 -3.86 20.20
N ALA A 161 -3.00 -3.12 19.60
CA ALA A 161 -3.29 -1.80 19.05
C ALA A 161 -4.34 -1.88 17.93
N ILE A 162 -4.24 -2.86 17.06
CA ILE A 162 -5.22 -3.08 15.97
C ILE A 162 -6.60 -3.44 16.58
N ALA A 163 -6.62 -4.33 17.56
CA ALA A 163 -7.87 -4.75 18.22
C ALA A 163 -8.61 -3.59 18.90
N ASN A 164 -7.89 -2.56 19.33
CA ASN A 164 -8.43 -1.39 20.02
C ASN A 164 -8.59 -0.16 19.11
N SER A 165 -8.48 -0.34 17.81
CA SER A 165 -8.48 0.76 16.85
C SER A 165 -9.89 1.26 16.54
N ASP A 166 -10.11 2.56 16.71
CA ASP A 166 -11.30 3.24 16.20
C ASP A 166 -11.22 3.45 14.68
N THR A 167 -10.03 3.73 14.17
CA THR A 167 -9.80 3.93 12.73
C THR A 167 -10.24 2.73 11.90
N LEU A 168 -9.95 1.53 12.36
CA LEU A 168 -10.15 0.29 11.62
C LEU A 168 -11.52 -0.37 11.86
N SER A 169 -12.47 0.37 12.41
CA SER A 169 -13.79 -0.17 12.78
C SER A 169 -14.63 -0.71 11.62
N ASN A 170 -14.32 -0.31 10.40
CA ASN A 170 -15.03 -0.78 9.20
C ASN A 170 -14.42 -2.06 8.59
N LEU A 171 -13.36 -2.62 9.17
CA LEU A 171 -12.75 -3.84 8.65
C LEU A 171 -13.74 -5.00 8.64
N ILE A 172 -13.79 -5.67 7.50
CA ILE A 172 -14.53 -6.91 7.25
C ILE A 172 -13.55 -8.09 7.19
N TYR A 173 -12.37 -7.84 6.60
CA TYR A 173 -11.30 -8.82 6.41
C TYR A 173 -10.00 -8.29 7.02
N LEU A 174 -9.37 -9.10 7.88
CA LEU A 174 -8.05 -8.80 8.47
C LEU A 174 -7.18 -10.04 8.45
N HIS A 175 -6.03 -9.96 7.78
CA HIS A 175 -5.07 -11.05 7.71
C HIS A 175 -3.75 -10.65 8.39
N LEU A 176 -3.45 -11.31 9.51
CA LEU A 176 -2.27 -11.09 10.34
C LEU A 176 -1.34 -12.31 10.40
N GLY A 177 -1.44 -13.22 9.44
CA GLY A 177 -0.59 -14.41 9.39
C GLY A 177 0.88 -14.06 9.32
N GLY A 178 1.73 -14.85 9.99
CA GLY A 178 3.19 -14.64 9.95
C GLY A 178 3.68 -13.40 10.70
N ASN A 179 2.99 -12.96 11.74
CA ASN A 179 3.29 -11.71 12.46
C ASN A 179 3.78 -11.89 13.90
N ARG A 180 4.16 -13.10 14.30
CA ARG A 180 4.65 -13.36 15.66
C ARG A 180 3.67 -13.00 16.77
N ILE A 181 2.38 -13.16 16.50
CA ILE A 181 1.33 -13.00 17.50
C ILE A 181 1.24 -14.31 18.27
N LYS A 182 1.73 -14.32 19.49
CA LYS A 182 1.92 -15.54 20.29
C LYS A 182 1.00 -15.64 21.49
N SER A 183 0.67 -14.50 22.13
CA SER A 183 -0.12 -14.53 23.34
C SER A 183 -1.60 -14.81 23.06
N GLU A 184 -2.23 -15.61 23.92
CA GLU A 184 -3.68 -15.84 23.86
C GLU A 184 -4.44 -14.55 24.14
N LYS A 185 -3.90 -13.67 24.98
CA LYS A 185 -4.48 -12.33 25.24
C LYS A 185 -4.62 -11.51 23.95
N ALA A 186 -3.57 -11.45 23.12
CA ALA A 186 -3.60 -10.68 21.89
C ALA A 186 -4.57 -11.30 20.87
N LYS A 187 -4.56 -12.62 20.74
CA LYS A 187 -5.48 -13.34 19.84
C LYS A 187 -6.93 -13.15 20.27
N LEU A 188 -7.20 -13.24 21.56
CA LEU A 188 -8.53 -13.04 22.11
C LEU A 188 -9.01 -11.59 21.94
N ALA A 189 -8.12 -10.62 22.14
CA ALA A 189 -8.42 -9.21 21.93
C ALA A 189 -8.89 -8.93 20.50
N LEU A 190 -8.26 -9.58 19.52
CA LEU A 190 -8.68 -9.48 18.11
C LEU A 190 -10.03 -10.14 17.87
N ARG A 191 -10.24 -11.37 18.37
CA ARG A 191 -11.49 -12.12 18.18
C ARG A 191 -12.69 -11.47 18.86
N GLU A 192 -12.48 -10.89 20.01
CA GLU A 192 -13.54 -10.30 20.85
C GLU A 192 -13.51 -8.77 20.81
N SER A 193 -12.85 -8.18 19.83
CA SER A 193 -12.74 -6.73 19.73
C SER A 193 -14.10 -6.06 19.70
N LYS A 194 -14.29 -5.08 20.58
CA LYS A 194 -15.49 -4.23 20.62
C LYS A 194 -15.40 -3.06 19.63
N LYS A 195 -14.25 -2.88 18.99
CA LYS A 195 -13.99 -1.86 17.97
C LYS A 195 -14.19 -2.41 16.57
N LEU A 196 -13.68 -3.61 16.29
CA LEU A 196 -13.75 -4.26 14.99
C LEU A 196 -15.06 -5.04 14.81
N THR A 197 -16.18 -4.34 14.95
CA THR A 197 -17.52 -4.96 15.03
C THR A 197 -18.05 -5.50 13.72
N HIS A 198 -17.45 -5.11 12.58
CA HIS A 198 -17.86 -5.59 11.25
C HIS A 198 -17.00 -6.74 10.73
N LEU A 199 -16.02 -7.17 11.52
CA LEU A 199 -15.05 -8.20 11.10
C LEU A 199 -15.75 -9.55 10.89
N LYS A 200 -15.62 -10.10 9.67
CA LYS A 200 -16.16 -11.40 9.28
C LYS A 200 -15.06 -12.44 9.11
N THR A 201 -13.90 -12.04 8.66
CA THR A 201 -12.75 -12.90 8.44
C THR A 201 -11.54 -12.36 9.18
N LEU A 202 -11.03 -13.14 10.12
CA LEU A 202 -9.82 -12.87 10.86
C LEU A 202 -8.88 -14.06 10.70
N LYS A 203 -7.69 -13.80 10.16
CA LYS A 203 -6.62 -14.79 10.03
C LYS A 203 -5.42 -14.31 10.86
N VAL A 204 -4.98 -15.13 11.81
CA VAL A 204 -3.86 -14.83 12.71
C VAL A 204 -2.65 -15.72 12.43
N PHE A 205 -2.82 -16.75 11.62
CA PHE A 205 -1.76 -17.70 11.25
C PHE A 205 -1.48 -17.67 9.75
#